data_c7da7849a1aa7ffce2746f2bbf0f763f
#
_entry.id   c7da7849a1aa7ffce2746f2bbf0f763f
#
_cell.length_a   1.000
_cell.length_b   1.000
_cell.length_c   1.000
_cell.angle_alpha   90.00
_cell.angle_beta   90.00
_cell.angle_gamma   90.00
#
_symmetry.space_group_name_H-M   'P 1'
#
loop_
_entity.id
_entity.type
_entity.pdbx_description
1 polymer ?
#
loop_
_entity_poly.entity_id
_entity_poly.type
_entity_poly.pdbx_seq_one_letter_code
_entity_poly.pdbx_strand_id
1 'polypeptide(L)'
;PRIRFMALNHPALCDFAGYLNHRAGGWPHYFREKQPKPGEVEALSYYDVVNFAKRVKVPGWFTWGYNDVVCPPTSMYAAYNVIPAPKELHLYLDSGHWIYPEQAKASNKWLKEHCGIR
;
A
#
# COMPACT_ATOMS: atom_id res chain seq x y z
N PRO A 1 9.55 -20.15 4.87
CA PRO A 1 9.12 -18.80 5.22
C PRO A 1 7.81 -18.84 6.00
N ARG A 2 7.61 -17.90 6.96
CA ARG A 2 6.37 -17.86 7.77
C ARG A 2 5.18 -17.27 7.00
N ILE A 3 5.46 -16.40 6.03
CA ILE A 3 4.46 -15.80 5.15
C ILE A 3 4.55 -16.48 3.79
N ARG A 4 3.43 -16.96 3.26
CA ARG A 4 3.34 -17.65 1.97
C ARG A 4 2.74 -16.77 0.88
N PHE A 5 1.86 -15.86 1.23
CA PHE A 5 1.19 -14.88 0.36
C PHE A 5 0.64 -13.74 1.21
N MET A 6 0.18 -12.68 0.59
CA MET A 6 -0.43 -11.53 1.27
C MET A 6 -1.62 -10.97 0.49
N ALA A 7 -2.62 -10.48 1.22
CA ALA A 7 -3.72 -9.71 0.66
C ALA A 7 -3.84 -8.40 1.43
N LEU A 8 -3.79 -7.29 0.73
CA LEU A 8 -3.72 -5.96 1.32
C LEU A 8 -4.79 -5.04 0.74
N ASN A 9 -5.54 -4.42 1.65
CA ASN A 9 -6.52 -3.39 1.35
C ASN A 9 -5.95 -2.05 1.84
N HIS A 10 -5.91 -1.04 0.98
CA HIS A 10 -5.50 0.33 1.33
C HIS A 10 -4.19 0.38 2.14
N PRO A 11 -3.05 -0.14 1.64
CA PRO A 11 -1.81 -0.18 2.40
C PRO A 11 -1.36 1.21 2.83
N ALA A 12 -1.10 1.38 4.12
CA ALA A 12 -0.64 2.62 4.73
C ALA A 12 0.89 2.64 4.91
N LEU A 13 1.40 3.72 5.49
CA LEU A 13 2.83 3.93 5.83
C LEU A 13 3.75 3.88 4.60
N CYS A 14 3.25 4.29 3.45
CA CYS A 14 3.97 4.26 2.18
C CYS A 14 4.36 5.67 1.76
N ASP A 15 5.61 5.86 1.31
CA ASP A 15 6.07 7.10 0.68
C ASP A 15 5.86 8.36 1.56
N PHE A 16 6.38 8.34 2.79
CA PHE A 16 6.29 9.50 3.68
C PHE A 16 6.86 10.78 3.08
N ALA A 17 7.92 10.69 2.29
CA ALA A 17 8.53 11.81 1.61
C ALA A 17 7.76 12.30 0.36
N GLY A 18 6.61 11.70 0.04
CA GLY A 18 5.81 12.08 -1.13
C GLY A 18 5.53 13.57 -1.19
N TYR A 19 5.09 14.19 -0.09
CA TYR A 19 4.82 15.64 -0.03
C TYR A 19 6.05 16.50 -0.31
N LEU A 20 7.23 16.08 0.11
CA LEU A 20 8.49 16.77 -0.18
C LEU A 20 8.89 16.66 -1.66
N ASN A 21 8.31 15.70 -2.37
CA ASN A 21 8.52 15.44 -3.79
C ASN A 21 7.30 15.84 -4.65
N HIS A 22 6.49 16.80 -4.18
CA HIS A 22 5.34 17.36 -4.88
C HIS A 22 4.27 16.37 -5.31
N ARG A 23 4.06 15.29 -4.53
CA ARG A 23 2.96 14.33 -4.69
C ARG A 23 2.35 13.98 -3.34
N ALA A 24 1.14 13.44 -3.35
CA ALA A 24 0.50 13.03 -2.11
C ALA A 24 1.28 11.85 -1.48
N GLY A 25 1.82 12.07 -0.29
CA GLY A 25 2.43 11.06 0.55
C GLY A 25 1.39 10.26 1.33
N GLY A 26 1.78 9.08 1.85
CA GLY A 26 0.88 8.19 2.55
C GLY A 26 0.53 8.64 3.97
N TRP A 27 -0.52 8.00 4.50
CA TRP A 27 -0.89 8.15 5.90
C TRP A 27 0.32 7.78 6.80
N PRO A 28 0.60 8.57 7.86
CA PRO A 28 -0.20 9.62 8.48
C PRO A 28 0.03 11.05 7.95
N HIS A 29 0.41 11.22 6.70
CA HIS A 29 0.61 12.53 6.05
C HIS A 29 1.69 13.39 6.71
N TYR A 30 2.78 12.78 7.13
CA TYR A 30 3.76 13.32 8.05
C TYR A 30 4.32 14.69 7.63
N PHE A 31 4.59 14.90 6.34
CA PHE A 31 5.14 16.15 5.80
C PHE A 31 4.12 16.98 5.03
N ARG A 32 2.82 16.75 5.22
CA ARG A 32 1.79 17.50 4.48
C ARG A 32 1.82 18.99 4.76
N GLU A 33 2.01 19.36 6.03
CA GLU A 33 1.91 20.75 6.51
C GLU A 33 3.17 21.22 7.24
N LYS A 34 4.24 20.43 7.24
CA LYS A 34 5.47 20.77 7.93
C LYS A 34 6.71 20.49 7.11
N GLN A 35 7.74 21.28 7.35
CA GLN A 35 9.08 21.00 6.85
C GLN A 35 9.80 20.02 7.78
N PRO A 36 10.60 19.10 7.25
CA PRO A 36 11.35 18.16 8.06
C PRO A 36 12.45 18.82 8.87
N LYS A 37 12.66 18.34 10.08
CA LYS A 37 13.86 18.66 10.86
C LYS A 37 15.07 17.88 10.31
N PRO A 38 16.31 18.34 10.59
CA PRO A 38 17.51 17.58 10.24
C PRO A 38 17.43 16.11 10.71
N GLY A 39 17.68 15.15 9.82
CA GLY A 39 17.63 13.72 10.10
C GLY A 39 16.23 13.09 10.14
N GLU A 40 15.16 13.88 10.12
CA GLU A 40 13.78 13.35 10.26
C GLU A 40 13.35 12.52 9.04
N VAL A 41 13.70 12.93 7.83
CA VAL A 41 13.40 12.18 6.61
C VAL A 41 14.14 10.84 6.60
N GLU A 42 15.40 10.85 7.00
CA GLU A 42 16.22 9.64 7.12
C GLU A 42 15.62 8.67 8.15
N ALA A 43 15.30 9.17 9.35
CA ALA A 43 14.69 8.36 10.40
C ALA A 43 13.36 7.73 9.93
N LEU A 44 12.49 8.49 9.26
CA LEU A 44 11.22 7.98 8.74
C LEU A 44 11.41 6.95 7.61
N SER A 45 12.50 7.00 6.87
CA SER A 45 12.78 6.00 5.84
C SER A 45 12.90 4.57 6.38
N TYR A 46 13.25 4.41 7.66
CA TYR A 46 13.29 3.11 8.35
C TYR A 46 11.90 2.55 8.67
N TYR A 47 10.85 3.36 8.54
CA TYR A 47 9.46 2.96 8.76
C TYR A 47 8.66 2.94 7.47
N ASP A 48 9.20 3.46 6.38
CA ASP A 48 8.52 3.55 5.09
C ASP A 48 8.41 2.18 4.43
N VAL A 49 7.17 1.74 4.22
CA VAL A 49 6.87 0.43 3.62
C VAL A 49 7.49 0.27 2.23
N VAL A 50 7.68 1.34 1.45
CA VAL A 50 8.33 1.29 0.13
C VAL A 50 9.71 0.64 0.21
N ASN A 51 10.47 0.92 1.28
CA ASN A 51 11.81 0.37 1.48
C ASN A 51 11.81 -1.12 1.80
N PHE A 52 10.75 -1.63 2.43
CA PHE A 52 10.58 -3.06 2.74
C PHE A 52 9.96 -3.82 1.57
N ALA A 53 9.05 -3.20 0.84
CA ALA A 53 8.33 -3.78 -0.29
C ALA A 53 9.27 -4.34 -1.37
N LYS A 54 10.42 -3.73 -1.57
CA LYS A 54 11.49 -4.20 -2.48
C LYS A 54 11.99 -5.63 -2.18
N ARG A 55 11.75 -6.12 -0.97
CA ARG A 55 12.23 -7.45 -0.50
C ARG A 55 11.12 -8.50 -0.48
N VAL A 56 9.90 -8.15 -0.84
CA VAL A 56 8.77 -9.07 -0.87
C VAL A 56 9.00 -10.13 -1.96
N LYS A 57 8.89 -11.40 -1.58
CA LYS A 57 9.12 -12.56 -2.45
C LYS A 57 7.90 -13.47 -2.57
N VAL A 58 6.81 -13.13 -1.89
CA VAL A 58 5.58 -13.93 -1.89
C VAL A 58 4.52 -13.26 -2.76
N PRO A 59 3.63 -14.03 -3.39
CA PRO A 59 2.56 -13.46 -4.21
C PRO A 59 1.64 -12.57 -3.37
N GLY A 60 1.12 -11.51 -3.99
CA GLY A 60 0.30 -10.52 -3.34
C GLY A 60 -0.94 -10.13 -4.12
N TRP A 61 -2.05 -9.97 -3.41
CA TRP A 61 -3.28 -9.39 -3.88
C TRP A 61 -3.47 -8.02 -3.22
N PHE A 62 -3.74 -6.99 -4.04
CA PHE A 62 -3.84 -5.61 -3.58
C PHE A 62 -5.13 -4.99 -4.08
N THR A 63 -5.75 -4.16 -3.23
CA THR A 63 -6.89 -3.36 -3.66
C THR A 63 -6.93 -2.02 -2.94
N TRP A 64 -7.40 -1.00 -3.64
CA TRP A 64 -7.69 0.33 -3.08
C TRP A 64 -8.62 1.14 -3.95
N GLY A 65 -9.13 2.23 -3.38
CA GLY A 65 -9.92 3.23 -4.09
C GLY A 65 -9.03 4.28 -4.77
N TYR A 66 -9.40 4.66 -5.99
CA TYR A 66 -8.65 5.69 -6.72
C TYR A 66 -8.82 7.10 -6.13
N ASN A 67 -9.94 7.33 -5.42
CA ASN A 67 -10.23 8.60 -4.75
C ASN A 67 -9.90 8.58 -3.25
N ASP A 68 -9.04 7.67 -2.82
CA ASP A 68 -8.63 7.56 -1.43
C ASP A 68 -7.76 8.76 -1.02
N VAL A 69 -8.26 9.56 -0.07
CA VAL A 69 -7.56 10.73 0.48
C VAL A 69 -6.86 10.43 1.81
N VAL A 70 -7.13 9.27 2.40
CA VAL A 70 -6.47 8.80 3.62
C VAL A 70 -5.18 8.06 3.29
N CYS A 71 -5.25 7.09 2.37
CA CYS A 71 -4.08 6.45 1.77
C CYS A 71 -4.06 6.80 0.28
N PRO A 72 -3.48 7.95 -0.12
CA PRO A 72 -3.52 8.38 -1.51
C PRO A 72 -2.93 7.34 -2.46
N PRO A 73 -3.56 7.10 -3.63
CA PRO A 73 -3.08 6.13 -4.62
C PRO A 73 -1.61 6.28 -4.99
N THR A 74 -1.12 7.53 -5.07
CA THR A 74 0.30 7.82 -5.34
C THR A 74 1.23 7.11 -4.37
N SER A 75 0.90 7.11 -3.08
CA SER A 75 1.70 6.47 -2.04
C SER A 75 1.60 4.95 -2.09
N MET A 76 0.40 4.42 -2.35
CA MET A 76 0.19 2.97 -2.48
C MET A 76 0.89 2.41 -3.72
N TYR A 77 0.83 3.12 -4.85
CA TYR A 77 1.59 2.76 -6.05
C TYR A 77 3.10 2.80 -5.83
N ALA A 78 3.62 3.73 -5.03
CA ALA A 78 5.05 3.77 -4.70
C ALA A 78 5.53 2.45 -4.06
N ALA A 79 4.74 1.88 -3.14
CA ALA A 79 5.04 0.58 -2.55
C ALA A 79 4.77 -0.59 -3.52
N TYR A 80 3.61 -0.58 -4.19
CA TYR A 80 3.21 -1.63 -5.11
C TYR A 80 4.23 -1.82 -6.24
N ASN A 81 4.67 -0.74 -6.88
CA ASN A 81 5.52 -0.81 -8.06
C ASN A 81 6.90 -1.41 -7.79
N VAL A 82 7.41 -1.28 -6.56
CA VAL A 82 8.73 -1.81 -6.19
C VAL A 82 8.72 -3.27 -5.72
N ILE A 83 7.55 -3.89 -5.57
CA ILE A 83 7.43 -5.31 -5.22
C ILE A 83 7.86 -6.16 -6.42
N PRO A 84 8.88 -7.02 -6.31
CA PRO A 84 9.35 -7.87 -7.42
C PRO A 84 8.54 -9.16 -7.59
N ALA A 85 7.80 -9.59 -6.57
CA ALA A 85 7.02 -10.82 -6.59
C ALA A 85 5.77 -10.70 -7.48
N PRO A 86 5.19 -11.83 -7.93
CA PRO A 86 3.89 -11.84 -8.60
C PRO A 86 2.83 -11.10 -7.78
N LYS A 87 2.08 -10.22 -8.44
CA LYS A 87 1.10 -9.39 -7.75
C LYS A 87 -0.06 -9.01 -8.65
N GLU A 88 -1.23 -8.86 -8.05
CA GLU A 88 -2.47 -8.43 -8.71
C GLU A 88 -2.97 -7.15 -8.05
N LEU A 89 -3.49 -6.22 -8.85
CA LEU A 89 -4.11 -5.00 -8.37
C LEU A 89 -5.56 -4.94 -8.84
N HIS A 90 -6.46 -4.77 -7.88
CA HIS A 90 -7.89 -4.55 -8.11
C HIS A 90 -8.23 -3.13 -7.68
N LEU A 91 -8.17 -2.21 -8.64
CA LEU A 91 -8.41 -0.78 -8.43
C LEU A 91 -9.90 -0.45 -8.62
N TYR A 92 -10.47 0.29 -7.67
CA TYR A 92 -11.85 0.79 -7.73
C TYR A 92 -11.83 2.30 -7.97
N LEU A 93 -12.23 2.71 -9.19
CA LEU A 93 -12.07 4.08 -9.66
C LEU A 93 -12.97 5.10 -8.94
N ASP A 94 -14.10 4.65 -8.42
CA ASP A 94 -15.12 5.48 -7.78
C ASP A 94 -15.09 5.40 -6.25
N SER A 95 -14.18 4.60 -5.67
CA SER A 95 -14.10 4.44 -4.23
C SER A 95 -13.00 5.32 -3.59
N GLY A 96 -13.24 5.68 -2.34
CA GLY A 96 -12.27 6.32 -1.44
C GLY A 96 -11.66 5.30 -0.46
N HIS A 97 -11.52 5.70 0.80
CA HIS A 97 -10.97 4.84 1.88
C HIS A 97 -12.03 3.92 2.48
N TRP A 98 -12.68 3.13 1.66
CA TRP A 98 -13.66 2.12 2.07
C TRP A 98 -13.63 0.94 1.11
N ILE A 99 -14.17 -0.17 1.55
CA ILE A 99 -14.19 -1.44 0.82
C ILE A 99 -15.63 -1.77 0.42
N TYR A 100 -15.87 -1.96 -0.87
CA TYR A 100 -17.13 -2.47 -1.36
C TYR A 100 -17.31 -3.97 -1.03
N PRO A 101 -18.56 -4.45 -0.89
CA PRO A 101 -18.83 -5.87 -0.65
C PRO A 101 -18.20 -6.79 -1.71
N GLU A 102 -18.21 -6.38 -2.97
CA GLU A 102 -17.61 -7.11 -4.10
C GLU A 102 -16.09 -7.22 -3.95
N GLN A 103 -15.47 -6.16 -3.50
CA GLN A 103 -14.02 -6.08 -3.23
C GLN A 103 -13.63 -7.02 -2.10
N ALA A 104 -14.37 -7.03 -1.01
CA ALA A 104 -14.18 -7.95 0.10
C ALA A 104 -14.40 -9.42 -0.34
N LYS A 105 -15.41 -9.66 -1.17
CA LYS A 105 -15.69 -10.99 -1.72
C LYS A 105 -14.58 -11.48 -2.63
N ALA A 106 -14.02 -10.62 -3.47
CA ALA A 106 -12.90 -10.96 -4.35
C ALA A 106 -11.64 -11.28 -3.54
N SER A 107 -11.31 -10.48 -2.52
CA SER A 107 -10.20 -10.72 -1.60
C SER A 107 -10.34 -12.08 -0.89
N ASN A 108 -11.52 -12.35 -0.34
CA ASN A 108 -11.80 -13.61 0.36
C ASN A 108 -11.71 -14.83 -0.58
N LYS A 109 -12.16 -14.70 -1.82
CA LYS A 109 -12.01 -15.76 -2.83
C LYS A 109 -10.54 -16.05 -3.09
N TRP A 110 -9.76 -15.02 -3.38
CA TRP A 110 -8.32 -15.16 -3.62
C TRP A 110 -7.59 -15.80 -2.43
N LEU A 111 -7.91 -15.37 -1.21
CA LEU A 111 -7.34 -15.96 0.02
C LEU A 111 -7.67 -17.44 0.16
N LYS A 112 -8.94 -17.84 -0.06
CA LYS A 112 -9.36 -19.25 0.01
C LYS A 112 -8.59 -20.12 -0.98
N GLU A 113 -8.47 -19.67 -2.23
CA GLU A 113 -7.74 -20.37 -3.28
C GLU A 113 -6.27 -20.60 -2.89
N HIS A 114 -5.61 -19.58 -2.32
CA HIS A 114 -4.21 -19.66 -1.89
C HIS A 114 -4.01 -20.45 -0.59
N CYS A 115 -5.04 -20.53 0.26
CA CYS A 115 -5.06 -21.39 1.44
C CYS A 115 -5.37 -22.85 1.12
N GLY A 116 -5.83 -23.17 -0.10
CA GLY A 116 -6.31 -24.50 -0.45
C GLY A 116 -7.65 -24.87 0.23
N ILE A 117 -8.44 -23.86 0.61
CA ILE A 117 -9.76 -24.03 1.20
C ILE A 117 -10.81 -24.01 0.08
N ARG A 118 -11.54 -25.11 -0.05
CA ARG A 118 -12.67 -25.25 -1.01
C ARG A 118 -13.97 -24.76 -0.40
#